data_113c1209d0a5282ec7a445f4e543b2c2
#
_entry.id   113c1209d0a5282ec7a445f4e543b2c2
#
_cell.length_a   1.000
_cell.length_b   1.000
_cell.length_c   1.000
_cell.angle_alpha   90.00
_cell.angle_beta   90.00
_cell.angle_gamma   90.00
#
_symmetry.space_group_name_H-M   'P 1'
#
loop_
_entity.id
_entity.type
_entity.pdbx_description
1 polymer ?
#
loop_
_entity_poly.entity_id
_entity_poly.type
_entity_poly.pdbx_seq_one_letter_code
_entity_poly.pdbx_strand_id
1 'polypeptide(L)'
;RQDISVVGIAGPGDPMCDADKTLETFRLVKKDFSHVMLCLSSNGLAVPDYVNDIADLGITHVTITANAIDPEIAKNVYSMVRYEGNIYKGIDGARILLERQAESIRKLKEKNIIVKINTVVVPDVNMDHVPAIAKQAEAWGVDLMNCIAMIPVHDTVFENHRGPTSEEIDNMRQFIGHYVPQMTHCKRCRADAIGRLCEA
;
A
#
# COMPACT_ATOMS: atom_id res chain seq x y z
N ARG A 1 25.80 11.02 -2.71
CA ARG A 1 25.99 9.56 -2.63
C ARG A 1 25.55 8.96 -3.95
N GLN A 2 26.51 8.43 -4.71
CA GLN A 2 26.27 7.86 -6.05
C GLN A 2 25.52 6.51 -6.03
N ASP A 3 25.21 5.97 -4.85
CA ASP A 3 24.69 4.60 -4.68
C ASP A 3 23.17 4.53 -4.40
N ILE A 4 22.46 5.65 -4.41
CA ILE A 4 21.02 5.67 -4.21
C ILE A 4 20.34 5.40 -5.55
N SER A 5 19.61 4.29 -5.65
CA SER A 5 18.87 3.90 -6.85
C SER A 5 17.37 4.16 -6.75
N VAL A 6 16.83 4.29 -5.54
CA VAL A 6 15.38 4.49 -5.32
C VAL A 6 15.17 5.58 -4.27
N VAL A 7 14.22 6.46 -4.53
CA VAL A 7 13.67 7.40 -3.55
C VAL A 7 12.17 7.14 -3.45
N GLY A 8 11.72 6.80 -2.24
CA GLY A 8 10.33 6.49 -1.95
C GLY A 8 9.74 7.39 -0.87
N ILE A 9 8.48 7.76 -1.00
CA ILE A 9 7.70 8.45 0.03
C ILE A 9 6.58 7.52 0.50
N ALA A 10 6.55 7.23 1.81
CA ALA A 10 5.64 6.23 2.39
C ALA A 10 4.99 6.64 3.72
N GLY A 11 5.23 7.83 4.20
CA GLY A 11 4.69 8.29 5.49
C GLY A 11 5.67 9.16 6.28
N PRO A 12 5.41 9.52 7.54
CA PRO A 12 4.28 9.11 8.39
C PRO A 12 2.93 9.67 7.91
N GLY A 13 1.86 8.90 8.10
CA GLY A 13 0.55 9.19 7.52
C GLY A 13 0.50 8.82 6.04
N ASP A 14 -0.53 9.30 5.32
CA ASP A 14 -0.63 9.08 3.89
C ASP A 14 -0.03 10.26 3.12
N PRO A 15 0.98 10.04 2.26
CA PRO A 15 1.61 11.14 1.50
C PRO A 15 0.64 11.92 0.62
N MET A 16 -0.41 11.26 0.13
CA MET A 16 -1.40 11.90 -0.75
C MET A 16 -2.46 12.73 0.01
N CYS A 17 -2.40 12.78 1.35
CA CYS A 17 -3.17 13.76 2.13
C CYS A 17 -2.76 15.22 1.84
N ASP A 18 -1.48 15.43 1.48
CA ASP A 18 -0.95 16.70 1.00
C ASP A 18 -0.22 16.41 -0.32
N ALA A 19 -1.03 16.11 -1.34
CA ALA A 19 -0.52 15.68 -2.64
C ALA A 19 0.41 16.71 -3.28
N ASP A 20 0.11 18.01 -3.14
CA ASP A 20 0.92 19.09 -3.72
C ASP A 20 2.35 19.06 -3.17
N LYS A 21 2.51 18.92 -1.85
CA LYS A 21 3.85 18.84 -1.23
C LYS A 21 4.57 17.53 -1.60
N THR A 22 3.84 16.44 -1.65
CA THR A 22 4.41 15.14 -2.03
C THR A 22 4.92 15.16 -3.47
N LEU A 23 4.11 15.65 -4.40
CA LEU A 23 4.47 15.76 -5.82
C LEU A 23 5.61 16.77 -6.02
N GLU A 24 5.60 17.91 -5.32
CA GLU A 24 6.70 18.87 -5.36
C GLU A 24 8.00 18.26 -4.84
N THR A 25 7.94 17.46 -3.77
CA THR A 25 9.12 16.75 -3.25
C THR A 25 9.72 15.83 -4.32
N PHE A 26 8.88 15.05 -5.02
CA PHE A 26 9.35 14.21 -6.13
C PHE A 26 9.94 15.04 -7.28
N ARG A 27 9.36 16.19 -7.60
CA ARG A 27 9.87 17.11 -8.63
C ARG A 27 11.27 17.60 -8.30
N LEU A 28 11.49 18.02 -7.04
CA LEU A 28 12.80 18.45 -6.56
C LEU A 28 13.82 17.32 -6.59
N VAL A 29 13.44 16.13 -6.13
CA VAL A 29 14.30 14.93 -6.20
C VAL A 29 14.68 14.63 -7.64
N LYS A 30 13.72 14.63 -8.55
CA LYS A 30 13.97 14.32 -9.97
C LYS A 30 14.87 15.33 -10.65
N LYS A 31 14.76 16.61 -10.26
CA LYS A 31 15.61 17.69 -10.75
C LYS A 31 17.09 17.46 -10.39
N ASP A 32 17.36 17.08 -9.14
CA ASP A 32 18.71 16.95 -8.62
C ASP A 32 19.30 15.54 -8.84
N PHE A 33 18.43 14.52 -8.94
CA PHE A 33 18.78 13.10 -9.05
C PHE A 33 17.96 12.41 -10.15
N SER A 34 18.16 12.82 -11.40
CA SER A 34 17.37 12.34 -12.54
C SER A 34 17.41 10.82 -12.77
N HIS A 35 18.46 10.15 -12.27
CA HIS A 35 18.70 8.71 -12.42
C HIS A 35 17.96 7.84 -11.40
N VAL A 36 17.44 8.43 -10.31
CA VAL A 36 16.79 7.63 -9.27
C VAL A 36 15.37 7.21 -9.68
N MET A 37 15.00 6.02 -9.31
CA MET A 37 13.63 5.52 -9.41
C MET A 37 12.77 6.17 -8.31
N LEU A 38 11.59 6.64 -8.68
CA LEU A 38 10.64 7.23 -7.73
C LEU A 38 9.56 6.21 -7.37
N CYS A 39 9.28 6.10 -6.06
CA CYS A 39 8.28 5.18 -5.51
C CYS A 39 7.36 5.91 -4.53
N LEU A 40 6.06 5.71 -4.67
CA LEU A 40 5.03 6.26 -3.78
C LEU A 40 4.30 5.12 -3.07
N SER A 41 4.02 5.29 -1.78
CA SER A 41 3.14 4.37 -1.03
C SER A 41 1.99 5.16 -0.42
N SER A 42 0.75 4.73 -0.68
CA SER A 42 -0.48 5.42 -0.26
C SER A 42 -1.57 4.41 0.11
N ASN A 43 -2.56 4.88 0.85
CA ASN A 43 -3.78 4.11 1.10
C ASN A 43 -4.73 4.06 -0.13
N GLY A 44 -4.41 4.82 -1.19
CA GLY A 44 -5.18 4.83 -2.43
C GLY A 44 -6.37 5.81 -2.46
N LEU A 45 -6.71 6.46 -1.36
CA LEU A 45 -7.92 7.29 -1.28
C LEU A 45 -7.88 8.52 -2.21
N ALA A 46 -6.75 9.22 -2.25
CA ALA A 46 -6.58 10.42 -3.08
C ALA A 46 -5.86 10.15 -4.42
N VAL A 47 -5.21 9.02 -4.58
CA VAL A 47 -4.42 8.67 -5.77
C VAL A 47 -5.16 8.86 -7.10
N PRO A 48 -6.46 8.49 -7.24
CA PRO A 48 -7.17 8.59 -8.53
C PRO A 48 -7.20 10.00 -9.12
N ASP A 49 -7.12 11.02 -8.27
CA ASP A 49 -7.21 12.42 -8.68
C ASP A 49 -5.85 12.95 -9.21
N TYR A 50 -4.74 12.25 -8.90
CA TYR A 50 -3.38 12.68 -9.21
C TYR A 50 -2.61 11.70 -10.12
N VAL A 51 -3.28 10.74 -10.74
CA VAL A 51 -2.60 9.70 -11.55
C VAL A 51 -1.83 10.30 -12.72
N ASN A 52 -2.34 11.38 -13.34
CA ASN A 52 -1.63 12.05 -14.42
C ASN A 52 -0.35 12.73 -13.90
N ASP A 53 -0.42 13.44 -12.79
CA ASP A 53 0.74 14.10 -12.18
C ASP A 53 1.80 13.07 -11.75
N ILE A 54 1.36 11.94 -11.18
CA ILE A 54 2.22 10.82 -10.81
C ILE A 54 2.97 10.29 -12.05
N ALA A 55 2.26 10.08 -13.16
CA ALA A 55 2.83 9.58 -14.40
C ALA A 55 3.80 10.60 -15.03
N ASP A 56 3.40 11.87 -15.10
CA ASP A 56 4.18 12.95 -15.72
C ASP A 56 5.50 13.23 -14.97
N LEU A 57 5.51 13.02 -13.65
CA LEU A 57 6.71 13.08 -12.82
C LEU A 57 7.63 11.86 -12.99
N GLY A 58 7.19 10.82 -13.68
CA GLY A 58 7.94 9.60 -13.87
C GLY A 58 8.04 8.74 -12.61
N ILE A 59 7.03 8.79 -11.75
CA ILE A 59 6.88 7.86 -10.62
C ILE A 59 6.46 6.52 -11.21
N THR A 60 7.38 5.55 -11.20
CA THR A 60 7.19 4.26 -11.88
C THR A 60 6.60 3.17 -11.00
N HIS A 61 6.65 3.34 -9.68
CA HIS A 61 6.21 2.34 -8.71
C HIS A 61 5.27 2.98 -7.70
N VAL A 62 4.05 2.47 -7.60
CA VAL A 62 3.08 2.90 -6.60
C VAL A 62 2.62 1.69 -5.77
N THR A 63 2.70 1.83 -4.46
CA THR A 63 2.16 0.85 -3.52
C THR A 63 0.82 1.34 -3.01
N ILE A 64 -0.21 0.52 -3.12
CA ILE A 64 -1.52 0.74 -2.51
C ILE A 64 -1.65 -0.20 -1.31
N THR A 65 -1.99 0.35 -0.15
CA THR A 65 -2.29 -0.47 1.03
C THR A 65 -3.75 -0.88 0.99
N ALA A 66 -3.99 -2.17 0.71
CA ALA A 66 -5.34 -2.75 0.65
C ALA A 66 -5.44 -3.94 1.62
N ASN A 67 -6.16 -3.76 2.71
CA ASN A 67 -6.30 -4.76 3.78
C ASN A 67 -7.61 -5.56 3.68
N ALA A 68 -8.49 -5.20 2.76
CA ALA A 68 -9.72 -5.90 2.43
C ALA A 68 -10.21 -5.47 1.04
N ILE A 69 -11.14 -6.26 0.47
CA ILE A 69 -11.91 -5.93 -0.72
C ILE A 69 -13.43 -6.03 -0.46
N ASP A 70 -13.81 -6.48 0.72
CA ASP A 70 -15.19 -6.55 1.20
C ASP A 70 -15.41 -5.45 2.26
N PRO A 71 -16.42 -4.55 2.09
CA PRO A 71 -16.71 -3.51 3.05
C PRO A 71 -17.04 -4.02 4.45
N GLU A 72 -17.64 -5.22 4.58
CA GLU A 72 -17.95 -5.83 5.86
C GLU A 72 -16.69 -6.21 6.66
N ILE A 73 -15.62 -6.58 5.97
CA ILE A 73 -14.33 -6.86 6.58
C ILE A 73 -13.56 -5.55 6.80
N ALA A 74 -13.56 -4.67 5.78
CA ALA A 74 -12.84 -3.40 5.82
C ALA A 74 -13.25 -2.51 7.00
N LYS A 75 -14.54 -2.47 7.36
CA LYS A 75 -15.04 -1.69 8.52
C LYS A 75 -14.42 -2.10 9.86
N ASN A 76 -13.91 -3.34 9.96
CA ASN A 76 -13.25 -3.84 11.16
C ASN A 76 -11.73 -3.54 11.15
N VAL A 77 -11.18 -3.17 9.99
CA VAL A 77 -9.78 -2.77 9.82
C VAL A 77 -9.62 -1.26 9.95
N TYR A 78 -10.53 -0.51 9.36
CA TYR A 78 -10.47 0.95 9.30
C TYR A 78 -11.51 1.59 10.20
N SER A 79 -11.06 2.31 11.22
CA SER A 79 -11.98 2.95 12.19
C SER A 79 -12.71 4.14 11.58
N MET A 80 -12.11 4.84 10.64
CA MET A 80 -12.68 5.97 9.91
C MET A 80 -11.95 6.23 8.60
N VAL A 81 -12.65 6.87 7.68
CA VAL A 81 -12.10 7.39 6.42
C VAL A 81 -12.44 8.88 6.34
N ARG A 82 -11.44 9.72 6.14
CA ARG A 82 -11.65 11.15 5.88
C ARG A 82 -11.55 11.38 4.37
N TYR A 83 -12.64 11.83 3.78
CA TYR A 83 -12.73 12.08 2.35
C TYR A 83 -13.54 13.33 2.07
N GLU A 84 -13.04 14.22 1.20
CA GLU A 84 -13.68 15.50 0.84
C GLU A 84 -14.15 16.35 2.05
N GLY A 85 -13.28 16.42 3.07
CA GLY A 85 -13.54 17.19 4.29
C GLY A 85 -14.47 16.52 5.30
N ASN A 86 -15.09 15.40 4.96
CA ASN A 86 -16.01 14.65 5.81
C ASN A 86 -15.33 13.42 6.44
N ILE A 87 -15.88 12.97 7.57
CA ILE A 87 -15.43 11.74 8.25
C ILE A 87 -16.54 10.70 8.11
N TYR A 88 -16.19 9.57 7.49
CA TYR A 88 -17.06 8.41 7.31
C TYR A 88 -16.57 7.28 8.21
N LYS A 89 -17.51 6.55 8.82
CA LYS A 89 -17.22 5.41 9.72
C LYS A 89 -17.95 4.16 9.24
N GLY A 90 -17.51 3.03 9.77
CA GLY A 90 -18.14 1.74 9.49
C GLY A 90 -18.14 1.42 8.00
N ILE A 91 -19.28 0.90 7.53
CA ILE A 91 -19.40 0.38 6.17
C ILE A 91 -19.32 1.48 5.09
N ASP A 92 -19.82 2.68 5.36
CA ASP A 92 -19.80 3.78 4.40
C ASP A 92 -18.37 4.27 4.15
N GLY A 93 -17.57 4.43 5.21
CA GLY A 93 -16.15 4.73 5.08
C GLY A 93 -15.39 3.62 4.36
N ALA A 94 -15.70 2.36 4.68
CA ALA A 94 -15.11 1.21 4.03
C ALA A 94 -15.38 1.20 2.52
N ARG A 95 -16.64 1.40 2.10
CA ARG A 95 -17.03 1.45 0.68
C ARG A 95 -16.26 2.53 -0.08
N ILE A 96 -16.25 3.77 0.43
CA ILE A 96 -15.52 4.87 -0.19
C ILE A 96 -14.04 4.49 -0.40
N LEU A 97 -13.38 3.97 0.63
CA LEU A 97 -11.97 3.60 0.54
C LEU A 97 -11.73 2.51 -0.51
N LEU A 98 -12.52 1.43 -0.47
CA LEU A 98 -12.35 0.31 -1.40
C LEU A 98 -12.62 0.70 -2.86
N GLU A 99 -13.63 1.53 -3.12
CA GLU A 99 -13.91 2.06 -4.46
C GLU A 99 -12.75 2.91 -4.97
N ARG A 100 -12.22 3.80 -4.12
CA ARG A 100 -11.06 4.63 -4.48
C ARG A 100 -9.79 3.81 -4.70
N GLN A 101 -9.56 2.75 -3.92
CA GLN A 101 -8.44 1.84 -4.11
C GLN A 101 -8.52 1.10 -5.44
N ALA A 102 -9.69 0.56 -5.78
CA ALA A 102 -9.92 -0.10 -7.06
C ALA A 102 -9.71 0.88 -8.24
N GLU A 103 -10.24 2.09 -8.14
CA GLU A 103 -10.04 3.14 -9.14
C GLU A 103 -8.56 3.53 -9.28
N SER A 104 -7.83 3.67 -8.15
CA SER A 104 -6.41 3.95 -8.13
C SER A 104 -5.62 2.91 -8.92
N ILE A 105 -5.83 1.65 -8.61
CA ILE A 105 -5.12 0.54 -9.26
C ILE A 105 -5.39 0.53 -10.75
N ARG A 106 -6.66 0.63 -11.16
CA ARG A 106 -7.05 0.66 -12.57
C ARG A 106 -6.37 1.81 -13.32
N LYS A 107 -6.48 3.04 -12.81
CA LYS A 107 -5.90 4.23 -13.45
C LYS A 107 -4.37 4.17 -13.53
N LEU A 108 -3.70 3.67 -12.47
CA LEU A 108 -2.26 3.48 -12.46
C LEU A 108 -1.82 2.45 -13.51
N LYS A 109 -2.55 1.35 -13.64
CA LYS A 109 -2.27 0.33 -14.66
C LYS A 109 -2.48 0.85 -16.08
N GLU A 110 -3.48 1.69 -16.33
CA GLU A 110 -3.68 2.39 -17.61
C GLU A 110 -2.49 3.28 -18.01
N LYS A 111 -1.73 3.77 -17.02
CA LYS A 111 -0.48 4.54 -17.22
C LYS A 111 0.79 3.67 -17.26
N ASN A 112 0.67 2.35 -17.29
CA ASN A 112 1.78 1.40 -17.23
C ASN A 112 2.67 1.57 -15.97
N ILE A 113 2.11 2.05 -14.89
CA ILE A 113 2.79 2.14 -13.60
C ILE A 113 2.78 0.76 -12.94
N ILE A 114 3.91 0.40 -12.35
CA ILE A 114 4.03 -0.83 -11.56
C ILE A 114 3.29 -0.64 -10.24
N VAL A 115 2.28 -1.47 -10.02
CA VAL A 115 1.44 -1.41 -8.83
C VAL A 115 1.77 -2.56 -7.89
N LYS A 116 2.09 -2.22 -6.65
CA LYS A 116 2.21 -3.17 -5.56
C LYS A 116 1.05 -3.01 -4.59
N ILE A 117 0.51 -4.11 -4.08
CA ILE A 117 -0.41 -4.10 -2.93
C ILE A 117 0.37 -4.49 -1.67
N ASN A 118 0.26 -3.67 -0.62
CA ASN A 118 0.60 -4.07 0.74
C ASN A 118 -0.69 -4.47 1.47
N THR A 119 -0.67 -5.63 2.12
CA THR A 119 -1.75 -6.11 3.00
C THR A 119 -1.19 -6.43 4.37
N VAL A 120 -1.64 -5.71 5.38
CA VAL A 120 -1.35 -6.03 6.78
C VAL A 120 -2.29 -7.15 7.20
N VAL A 121 -1.71 -8.28 7.58
CA VAL A 121 -2.47 -9.48 7.99
C VAL A 121 -2.76 -9.41 9.47
N VAL A 122 -4.04 -9.36 9.82
CA VAL A 122 -4.55 -9.33 11.20
C VAL A 122 -5.34 -10.62 11.43
N PRO A 123 -4.86 -11.54 12.28
CA PRO A 123 -5.62 -12.72 12.65
C PRO A 123 -7.01 -12.36 13.16
N ASP A 124 -7.99 -13.22 12.94
CA ASP A 124 -9.39 -13.08 13.34
C ASP A 124 -10.13 -11.85 12.72
N VAL A 125 -9.46 -11.06 11.86
CA VAL A 125 -10.05 -9.89 11.21
C VAL A 125 -10.05 -10.04 9.69
N ASN A 126 -8.85 -10.12 9.06
CA ASN A 126 -8.73 -10.20 7.61
C ASN A 126 -7.89 -11.35 7.09
N MET A 127 -7.26 -12.16 7.97
CA MET A 127 -6.35 -13.23 7.55
C MET A 127 -7.01 -14.20 6.56
N ASP A 128 -8.22 -14.66 6.86
CA ASP A 128 -8.96 -15.59 5.98
C ASP A 128 -9.45 -14.92 4.67
N HIS A 129 -9.40 -13.59 4.62
CA HIS A 129 -9.80 -12.81 3.45
C HIS A 129 -8.63 -12.49 2.49
N VAL A 130 -7.38 -12.66 2.94
CA VAL A 130 -6.19 -12.38 2.13
C VAL A 130 -6.17 -13.12 0.79
N PRO A 131 -6.61 -14.40 0.70
CA PRO A 131 -6.73 -15.08 -0.60
C PRO A 131 -7.69 -14.39 -1.58
N ALA A 132 -8.79 -13.83 -1.10
CA ALA A 132 -9.72 -13.07 -1.94
C ALA A 132 -9.09 -11.77 -2.43
N ILE A 133 -8.30 -11.07 -1.58
CA ILE A 133 -7.53 -9.89 -1.98
C ILE A 133 -6.54 -10.24 -3.09
N ALA A 134 -5.80 -11.35 -2.95
CA ALA A 134 -4.82 -11.78 -3.94
C ALA A 134 -5.47 -12.12 -5.30
N LYS A 135 -6.59 -12.83 -5.29
CA LYS A 135 -7.36 -13.13 -6.49
C LYS A 135 -7.89 -11.86 -7.16
N GLN A 136 -8.34 -10.89 -6.39
CA GLN A 136 -8.79 -9.61 -6.92
C GLN A 136 -7.62 -8.78 -7.47
N ALA A 137 -6.46 -8.83 -6.81
CA ALA A 137 -5.24 -8.17 -7.26
C ALA A 137 -4.78 -8.73 -8.63
N GLU A 138 -4.84 -10.04 -8.84
CA GLU A 138 -4.62 -10.69 -10.14
C GLU A 138 -5.56 -10.11 -11.20
N ALA A 139 -6.86 -10.06 -10.90
CA ALA A 139 -7.87 -9.54 -11.82
C ALA A 139 -7.67 -8.05 -12.17
N TRP A 140 -7.08 -7.28 -11.26
CA TRP A 140 -6.69 -5.87 -11.48
C TRP A 140 -5.35 -5.71 -12.21
N GLY A 141 -4.62 -6.80 -12.48
CA GLY A 141 -3.30 -6.76 -13.09
C GLY A 141 -2.23 -6.16 -12.19
N VAL A 142 -2.34 -6.34 -10.88
CA VAL A 142 -1.34 -5.92 -9.90
C VAL A 142 -0.05 -6.72 -10.11
N ASP A 143 1.10 -6.04 -10.08
CA ASP A 143 2.39 -6.65 -10.41
C ASP A 143 3.02 -7.41 -9.24
N LEU A 144 2.73 -6.97 -8.00
CA LEU A 144 3.37 -7.52 -6.81
C LEU A 144 2.47 -7.37 -5.58
N MET A 145 2.48 -8.35 -4.70
CA MET A 145 1.80 -8.26 -3.40
C MET A 145 2.78 -8.52 -2.26
N ASN A 146 2.56 -7.86 -1.14
CA ASN A 146 3.33 -8.06 0.08
C ASN A 146 2.40 -8.23 1.27
N CYS A 147 2.39 -9.41 1.85
CA CYS A 147 1.73 -9.68 3.13
C CYS A 147 2.65 -9.30 4.27
N ILE A 148 2.20 -8.39 5.12
CA ILE A 148 2.94 -7.85 6.25
C ILE A 148 2.26 -8.31 7.52
N ALA A 149 3.01 -8.93 8.43
CA ALA A 149 2.50 -9.29 9.74
C ALA A 149 2.10 -8.05 10.53
N MET A 150 0.88 -8.01 11.06
CA MET A 150 0.46 -7.00 12.03
C MET A 150 1.32 -7.12 13.30
N ILE A 151 1.76 -5.99 13.81
CA ILE A 151 2.45 -5.88 15.08
C ILE A 151 1.52 -5.11 16.03
N PRO A 152 1.10 -5.68 17.15
CA PRO A 152 0.30 -4.97 18.14
C PRO A 152 1.03 -3.72 18.64
N VAL A 153 0.33 -2.59 18.68
CA VAL A 153 0.86 -1.32 19.17
C VAL A 153 -0.06 -0.79 20.25
N HIS A 154 0.53 -0.33 21.35
CA HIS A 154 -0.20 0.27 22.46
C HIS A 154 -1.07 1.44 21.99
N ASP A 155 -2.20 1.65 22.63
CA ASP A 155 -3.20 2.68 22.31
C ASP A 155 -3.83 2.55 20.90
N THR A 156 -3.78 1.36 20.28
CA THR A 156 -4.49 1.06 19.03
C THR A 156 -5.61 0.05 19.24
N VAL A 157 -6.55 -0.03 18.29
CA VAL A 157 -7.64 -1.02 18.32
C VAL A 157 -7.14 -2.46 18.31
N PHE A 158 -5.90 -2.68 17.88
CA PHE A 158 -5.29 -4.01 17.77
C PHE A 158 -4.25 -4.30 18.86
N GLU A 159 -4.13 -3.47 19.91
CA GLU A 159 -3.11 -3.66 20.96
C GLU A 159 -3.19 -5.02 21.66
N ASN A 160 -4.41 -5.55 21.83
CA ASN A 160 -4.67 -6.84 22.48
C ASN A 160 -4.84 -8.00 21.48
N HIS A 161 -4.69 -7.77 20.19
CA HIS A 161 -4.72 -8.81 19.18
C HIS A 161 -3.32 -9.45 19.05
N ARG A 162 -3.29 -10.76 18.83
CA ARG A 162 -2.03 -11.41 18.45
C ARG A 162 -1.64 -11.01 17.02
N GLY A 163 -0.36 -10.87 16.78
CA GLY A 163 0.16 -10.88 15.41
C GLY A 163 0.11 -12.28 14.80
N PRO A 164 0.13 -12.40 13.46
CA PRO A 164 0.32 -13.70 12.82
C PRO A 164 1.72 -14.23 13.09
N THR A 165 1.86 -15.55 13.17
CA THR A 165 3.17 -16.21 13.27
C THR A 165 3.91 -16.14 11.94
N SER A 166 5.22 -16.36 11.96
CA SER A 166 6.01 -16.43 10.71
C SER A 166 5.53 -17.56 9.81
N GLU A 167 5.16 -18.70 10.39
CA GLU A 167 4.62 -19.84 9.65
C GLU A 167 3.28 -19.51 8.97
N GLU A 168 2.36 -18.82 9.66
CA GLU A 168 1.08 -18.36 9.08
C GLU A 168 1.32 -17.41 7.89
N ILE A 169 2.27 -16.49 8.01
CA ILE A 169 2.62 -15.56 6.90
C ILE A 169 3.28 -16.31 5.75
N ASP A 170 4.19 -17.24 6.01
CA ASP A 170 4.91 -17.97 4.96
C ASP A 170 3.95 -18.90 4.21
N ASN A 171 3.06 -19.62 4.92
CA ASN A 171 2.01 -20.43 4.32
C ASN A 171 1.04 -19.57 3.47
N MET A 172 0.65 -18.40 3.98
CA MET A 172 -0.20 -17.47 3.25
C MET A 172 0.48 -17.00 1.95
N ARG A 173 1.73 -16.55 2.02
CA ARG A 173 2.50 -16.11 0.84
C ARG A 173 2.66 -17.23 -0.18
N GLN A 174 2.93 -18.44 0.27
CA GLN A 174 3.03 -19.61 -0.62
C GLN A 174 1.69 -19.86 -1.33
N PHE A 175 0.59 -19.82 -0.59
CA PHE A 175 -0.74 -20.04 -1.15
C PHE A 175 -1.14 -18.97 -2.17
N ILE A 176 -1.00 -17.69 -1.81
CA ILE A 176 -1.43 -16.59 -2.69
C ILE A 176 -0.43 -16.27 -3.80
N GLY A 177 0.79 -16.81 -3.74
CA GLY A 177 1.80 -16.68 -4.78
C GLY A 177 1.38 -17.22 -6.15
N HIS A 178 0.31 -18.02 -6.20
CA HIS A 178 -0.30 -18.52 -7.45
C HIS A 178 -1.06 -17.42 -8.20
N TYR A 179 -1.60 -16.42 -7.48
CA TYR A 179 -2.35 -15.31 -8.05
C TYR A 179 -1.47 -14.14 -8.42
N VAL A 180 -0.63 -13.71 -7.47
CA VAL A 180 0.22 -12.52 -7.63
C VAL A 180 1.61 -12.82 -7.06
N PRO A 181 2.70 -12.46 -7.77
CA PRO A 181 4.06 -12.57 -7.25
C PRO A 181 4.19 -11.93 -5.87
N GLN A 182 4.87 -12.62 -4.95
CA GLN A 182 5.03 -12.18 -3.57
C GLN A 182 6.38 -11.48 -3.37
N MET A 183 6.36 -10.39 -2.61
CA MET A 183 7.58 -9.70 -2.21
C MET A 183 8.31 -10.50 -1.12
N THR A 184 9.51 -10.98 -1.41
CA THR A 184 10.26 -11.87 -0.52
C THR A 184 11.26 -11.13 0.39
N HIS A 185 11.73 -9.96 -0.02
CA HIS A 185 12.81 -9.21 0.66
C HIS A 185 12.33 -8.06 1.54
N CYS A 186 11.05 -7.68 1.51
CA CYS A 186 10.49 -6.67 2.39
C CYS A 186 9.67 -7.32 3.49
N LYS A 187 10.32 -7.66 4.59
CA LYS A 187 9.69 -8.35 5.74
C LYS A 187 9.06 -7.38 6.75
N ARG A 188 9.46 -6.12 6.75
CA ARG A 188 8.98 -5.09 7.69
C ARG A 188 8.86 -3.76 6.97
N CYS A 189 7.75 -3.05 7.16
CA CYS A 189 7.63 -1.69 6.67
C CYS A 189 8.61 -0.79 7.44
N ARG A 190 9.49 -0.13 6.70
CA ARG A 190 10.45 0.84 7.24
C ARG A 190 10.16 2.19 6.58
N ALA A 191 9.31 2.99 7.21
CA ALA A 191 9.01 4.33 6.73
C ALA A 191 10.21 5.30 6.85
N ASP A 192 11.22 4.92 7.63
CA ASP A 192 12.38 5.74 8.01
C ASP A 192 13.74 5.16 7.57
N ALA A 193 13.74 4.14 6.71
CA ALA A 193 14.97 3.47 6.32
C ALA A 193 15.69 4.21 5.20
N ILE A 194 16.93 4.60 5.46
CA ILE A 194 17.90 5.02 4.46
C ILE A 194 18.93 3.90 4.29
N GLY A 195 19.12 3.39 3.08
CA GLY A 195 20.15 2.40 2.79
C GLY A 195 19.72 1.34 1.76
N ARG A 196 20.62 0.42 1.47
CA ARG A 196 20.32 -0.73 0.62
C ARG A 196 19.33 -1.64 1.37
N LEU A 197 18.38 -2.21 0.64
CA LEU A 197 17.63 -3.38 1.08
C LEU A 197 18.61 -4.56 0.99
N CYS A 198 19.51 -4.64 1.97
CA CYS A 198 20.55 -5.65 1.98
C CYS A 198 19.99 -6.98 2.43
N GLU A 199 20.24 -8.02 1.65
CA GLU A 199 21.07 -9.14 2.11
C GLU A 199 21.03 -9.34 3.64
N ALA A 200 20.08 -10.12 4.10
CA ALA A 200 20.07 -10.80 5.38
C ALA A 200 19.53 -12.22 5.19
#